data_7a4b69b5f05456880fe6af8caeef56cc
#
_entry.id   7a4b69b5f05456880fe6af8caeef56cc
#
_cell.length_a   1.000
_cell.length_b   1.000
_cell.length_c   1.000
_cell.angle_alpha   90.00
_cell.angle_beta   90.00
_cell.angle_gamma   90.00
#
_symmetry.space_group_name_H-M   'P 1'
#
loop_
_entity.id
_entity.type
_entity.pdbx_description
1 polymer ?
#
loop_
_entity_poly.entity_id
_entity_poly.type
_entity_poly.pdbx_seq_one_letter_code
_entity_poly.pdbx_strand_id
1 'polypeptide(L)'
;MHFRVPHDHPSLAGHFPGHPVVPGVVVLDHVVAAIEQRAGPLPPLRLPQVKFLAPLRPGETADIALQGGDGRWQFRVSRGADVIASGEIAA
;
A
#
# COMPACT_ATOMS: atom_id res chain seq x y z
N MET A 1 0.40 9.68 -6.18
CA MET A 1 1.46 8.68 -6.44
C MET A 1 0.82 7.35 -6.78
N HIS A 2 1.37 6.61 -7.72
CA HIS A 2 0.79 5.33 -8.13
C HIS A 2 1.86 4.26 -8.18
N PHE A 3 1.43 3.00 -8.15
CA PHE A 3 2.30 1.84 -8.28
C PHE A 3 1.57 0.68 -8.95
N ARG A 4 2.35 -0.29 -9.41
CA ARG A 4 1.85 -1.52 -9.99
C ARG A 4 2.78 -2.66 -9.59
N VAL A 5 2.19 -3.75 -9.11
CA VAL A 5 2.96 -4.95 -8.76
C VAL A 5 2.95 -5.89 -9.96
N PRO A 6 4.12 -6.27 -10.49
CA PRO A 6 4.17 -7.15 -11.65
C PRO A 6 3.73 -8.58 -11.31
N HIS A 7 3.29 -9.34 -12.32
CA HIS A 7 2.82 -10.71 -12.14
C HIS A 7 3.91 -11.65 -11.61
N ASP A 8 5.17 -11.34 -11.86
CA ASP A 8 6.32 -12.16 -11.43
C ASP A 8 6.94 -11.69 -10.12
N HIS A 9 6.24 -10.85 -9.36
CA HIS A 9 6.75 -10.38 -8.08
C HIS A 9 6.98 -11.58 -7.14
N PRO A 10 8.13 -11.65 -6.43
CA PRO A 10 8.46 -12.80 -5.58
C PRO A 10 7.42 -13.09 -4.51
N SER A 11 6.76 -12.06 -3.97
CA SER A 11 5.74 -12.22 -2.93
C SER A 11 4.48 -12.92 -3.42
N LEU A 12 4.30 -13.08 -4.74
CA LEU A 12 3.14 -13.74 -5.33
C LEU A 12 3.34 -15.24 -5.51
N ALA A 13 4.57 -15.71 -5.44
CA ALA A 13 4.89 -17.12 -5.65
C ALA A 13 4.21 -17.98 -4.57
N GLY A 14 3.46 -18.98 -5.00
CA GLY A 14 2.77 -19.89 -4.10
C GLY A 14 1.54 -19.33 -3.41
N HIS A 15 1.17 -18.09 -3.65
CA HIS A 15 -0.04 -17.46 -3.09
C HIS A 15 -1.16 -17.50 -4.10
N PHE A 16 -2.32 -18.04 -3.68
CA PHE A 16 -3.58 -18.04 -4.45
C PHE A 16 -3.38 -18.52 -5.91
N PRO A 17 -2.97 -19.77 -6.15
CA PRO A 17 -2.79 -20.28 -7.51
C PRO A 17 -4.06 -20.08 -8.33
N GLY A 18 -3.92 -19.52 -9.56
CA GLY A 18 -5.06 -19.23 -10.43
C GLY A 18 -5.78 -17.93 -10.14
N HIS A 19 -5.64 -17.36 -8.94
CA HIS A 19 -6.26 -16.09 -8.55
C HIS A 19 -5.29 -15.27 -7.70
N PRO A 20 -4.17 -14.79 -8.28
CA PRO A 20 -3.17 -14.06 -7.51
C PRO A 20 -3.72 -12.74 -6.99
N VAL A 21 -3.40 -12.46 -5.73
CA VAL A 21 -3.76 -11.21 -5.05
C VAL A 21 -2.48 -10.64 -4.45
N VAL A 22 -2.30 -9.33 -4.57
CA VAL A 22 -1.15 -8.66 -3.97
C VAL A 22 -1.29 -8.71 -2.45
N PRO A 23 -0.31 -9.29 -1.72
CA PRO A 23 -0.38 -9.32 -0.25
C PRO A 23 -0.44 -7.91 0.34
N GLY A 24 -1.19 -7.77 1.44
CA GLY A 24 -1.34 -6.47 2.10
C GLY A 24 -0.02 -5.84 2.52
N VAL A 25 0.96 -6.66 2.94
CA VAL A 25 2.29 -6.15 3.31
C VAL A 25 2.99 -5.48 2.13
N VAL A 26 2.80 -5.98 0.90
CA VAL A 26 3.38 -5.36 -0.30
C VAL A 26 2.73 -4.01 -0.55
N VAL A 27 1.41 -3.91 -0.40
CA VAL A 27 0.70 -2.63 -0.53
C VAL A 27 1.24 -1.62 0.49
N LEU A 28 1.39 -2.04 1.74
CA LEU A 28 1.91 -1.16 2.80
C LEU A 28 3.36 -0.73 2.54
N ASP A 29 4.20 -1.59 1.98
CA ASP A 29 5.56 -1.21 1.62
C ASP A 29 5.56 -0.06 0.61
N HIS A 30 4.65 -0.06 -0.35
CA HIS A 30 4.52 1.03 -1.30
C HIS A 30 4.03 2.32 -0.64
N VAL A 31 3.11 2.22 0.33
CA VAL A 31 2.64 3.38 1.10
C VAL A 31 3.78 3.99 1.90
N VAL A 32 4.56 3.16 2.59
CA VAL A 32 5.71 3.62 3.37
C VAL A 32 6.74 4.29 2.47
N ALA A 33 7.03 3.70 1.30
CA ALA A 33 7.95 4.32 0.34
C ALA A 33 7.45 5.69 -0.12
N ALA A 34 6.14 5.84 -0.32
CA ALA A 34 5.54 7.11 -0.70
C ALA A 34 5.71 8.17 0.40
N ILE A 35 5.54 7.76 1.66
CA ILE A 35 5.76 8.66 2.80
C ILE A 35 7.23 9.08 2.86
N GLU A 36 8.16 8.14 2.69
CA GLU A 36 9.59 8.43 2.71
C GLU A 36 10.01 9.41 1.61
N GLN A 37 9.39 9.31 0.42
CA GLN A 37 9.66 10.26 -0.65
C GLN A 37 9.21 11.68 -0.28
N ARG A 38 8.16 11.81 0.52
CA ARG A 38 7.64 13.12 0.94
C ARG A 38 8.36 13.66 2.18
N ALA A 39 8.63 12.80 3.15
CA ALA A 39 9.12 13.21 4.47
C ALA A 39 10.58 12.88 4.73
N GLY A 40 11.24 12.12 3.85
CA GLY A 40 12.60 11.62 4.08
C GLY A 40 12.64 10.35 4.91
N PRO A 41 13.82 9.91 5.36
CA PRO A 41 13.95 8.69 6.15
C PRO A 41 13.06 8.72 7.39
N LEU A 42 12.42 7.58 7.68
CA LEU A 42 11.45 7.47 8.75
C LEU A 42 12.01 6.66 9.92
N PRO A 43 11.68 7.03 11.17
CA PRO A 43 11.94 6.18 12.32
C PRO A 43 11.05 4.93 12.27
N PRO A 44 11.20 3.98 13.21
CA PRO A 44 10.29 2.84 13.28
C PRO A 44 8.84 3.31 13.31
N LEU A 45 7.98 2.63 12.52
CA LEU A 45 6.60 3.04 12.31
C LEU A 45 5.62 2.12 13.04
N ARG A 46 4.48 2.69 13.41
CA ARG A 46 3.33 1.97 13.93
C ARG A 46 2.17 2.06 12.95
N LEU A 47 1.31 1.05 12.98
CA LEU A 47 0.12 0.98 12.15
C LEU A 47 -1.11 0.99 13.07
N PRO A 48 -1.53 2.17 13.59
CA PRO A 48 -2.65 2.23 14.52
C PRO A 48 -3.94 1.68 13.92
N GLN A 49 -4.15 1.89 12.62
CA GLN A 49 -5.32 1.39 11.93
C GLN A 49 -4.99 1.14 10.47
N VAL A 50 -5.30 -0.06 10.01
CA VAL A 50 -5.19 -0.42 8.59
C VAL A 50 -6.40 -1.28 8.23
N LYS A 51 -7.06 -0.92 7.13
CA LYS A 51 -8.20 -1.68 6.59
C LYS A 51 -7.91 -2.06 5.15
N PHE A 52 -8.07 -3.34 4.84
CA PHE A 52 -8.03 -3.83 3.47
C PHE A 52 -9.46 -4.08 3.03
N LEU A 53 -9.92 -3.32 2.03
CA LEU A 53 -11.33 -3.26 1.63
C LEU A 53 -11.63 -4.03 0.35
N ALA A 54 -10.63 -4.18 -0.52
CA ALA A 54 -10.78 -4.89 -1.78
C ALA A 54 -9.43 -5.45 -2.20
N PRO A 55 -9.40 -6.54 -2.97
CA PRO A 55 -8.13 -7.10 -3.45
C PRO A 55 -7.54 -6.25 -4.56
N LEU A 56 -6.20 -6.16 -4.57
CA LEU A 56 -5.44 -5.64 -5.69
C LEU A 56 -4.78 -6.83 -6.39
N ARG A 57 -4.92 -6.89 -7.71
CA ARG A 57 -4.32 -7.96 -8.50
C ARG A 57 -3.04 -7.48 -9.17
N PRO A 58 -2.11 -8.41 -9.44
CA PRO A 58 -0.91 -8.06 -10.18
C PRO A 58 -1.26 -7.44 -11.53
N GLY A 59 -0.49 -6.44 -11.95
CA GLY A 59 -0.70 -5.73 -13.20
C GLY A 59 -1.70 -4.58 -13.12
N GLU A 60 -2.50 -4.50 -12.06
CA GLU A 60 -3.40 -3.37 -11.87
C GLU A 60 -2.64 -2.18 -11.28
N THR A 61 -2.98 -0.98 -11.72
CA THR A 61 -2.39 0.25 -11.18
C THR A 61 -3.20 0.73 -9.99
N ALA A 62 -2.51 1.05 -8.90
CA ALA A 62 -3.11 1.62 -7.70
C ALA A 62 -2.55 3.01 -7.45
N ASP A 63 -3.41 3.89 -6.93
CA ASP A 63 -3.04 5.25 -6.57
C ASP A 63 -2.99 5.39 -5.06
N ILE A 64 -1.98 6.12 -4.56
CA ILE A 64 -1.81 6.40 -3.14
C ILE A 64 -2.08 7.87 -2.90
N ALA A 65 -3.04 8.16 -2.01
CA ALA A 65 -3.29 9.50 -1.49
C ALA A 65 -2.80 9.56 -0.05
N LEU A 66 -2.05 10.60 0.28
CA LEU A 66 -1.48 10.82 1.60
C LEU A 66 -1.94 12.15 2.16
N GLN A 67 -2.27 12.18 3.45
CA GLN A 67 -2.56 13.38 4.21
C GLN A 67 -1.82 13.33 5.53
N GLY A 68 -1.45 14.49 6.06
CA GLY A 68 -0.79 14.58 7.34
C GLY A 68 0.65 15.04 7.24
N GLY A 69 1.38 14.80 8.29
CA GLY A 69 2.77 15.18 8.48
C GLY A 69 3.10 15.07 9.96
N ASP A 70 4.30 15.52 10.34
CA ASP A 70 4.72 15.55 11.74
C ASP A 70 4.60 14.19 12.45
N GLY A 71 4.98 13.13 11.72
CA GLY A 71 5.02 11.78 12.28
C GLY A 71 3.70 11.04 12.24
N ARG A 72 2.66 11.57 11.59
CA ARG A 72 1.37 10.89 11.47
C ARG A 72 0.77 11.14 10.10
N TRP A 73 0.50 10.05 9.37
CA TRP A 73 -0.03 10.11 8.01
C TRP A 73 -1.27 9.24 7.86
N GLN A 74 -2.27 9.77 7.17
CA GLN A 74 -3.41 8.99 6.70
C GLN A 74 -3.20 8.63 5.26
N PHE A 75 -3.52 7.40 4.89
CA PHE A 75 -3.35 6.94 3.52
C PHE A 75 -4.63 6.32 2.98
N ARG A 76 -4.78 6.40 1.67
CA ARG A 76 -5.81 5.69 0.91
C ARG A 76 -5.17 5.16 -0.36
N VAL A 77 -5.36 3.87 -0.61
CA VAL A 77 -4.92 3.21 -1.83
C VAL A 77 -6.16 2.88 -2.64
N SER A 78 -6.20 3.30 -3.90
CA SER A 78 -7.37 3.14 -4.77
C SER A 78 -6.98 2.56 -6.12
N ARG A 79 -7.89 1.80 -6.70
CA ARG A 79 -7.81 1.36 -8.08
C ARG A 79 -9.02 1.97 -8.79
N GLY A 80 -8.80 3.06 -9.55
CA GLY A 80 -9.91 3.84 -10.08
C GLY A 80 -10.80 4.35 -8.96
N ALA A 81 -12.09 4.05 -9.00
CA ALA A 81 -13.05 4.45 -7.98
C ALA A 81 -13.09 3.50 -6.78
N ASP A 82 -12.41 2.35 -6.83
CA ASP A 82 -12.45 1.34 -5.79
C ASP A 82 -11.34 1.57 -4.76
N VAL A 83 -11.71 1.72 -3.50
CA VAL A 83 -10.74 1.81 -2.41
C VAL A 83 -10.24 0.42 -2.07
N ILE A 84 -8.93 0.22 -2.18
CA ILE A 84 -8.26 -1.06 -1.90
C ILE A 84 -7.90 -1.16 -0.43
N ALA A 85 -7.34 -0.09 0.12
CA ALA A 85 -6.91 -0.04 1.51
C ALA A 85 -6.93 1.39 2.02
N SER A 86 -7.08 1.54 3.33
CA SER A 86 -6.97 2.83 3.98
C SER A 86 -6.48 2.64 5.41
N GLY A 87 -5.94 3.69 5.99
CA GLY A 87 -5.48 3.62 7.36
C GLY A 87 -4.61 4.77 7.77
N GLU A 88 -3.89 4.54 8.87
CA GLU A 88 -3.02 5.52 9.48
C GLU A 88 -1.66 4.89 9.79
N ILE A 89 -0.60 5.64 9.53
CA ILE A 89 0.77 5.27 9.86
C ILE A 89 1.32 6.37 10.77
N ALA A 90 1.92 5.96 11.88
CA ALA A 90 2.50 6.87 12.86
C ALA A 90 3.95 6.52 13.18
N ALA A 91 4.74 7.53 13.34
CA ALA A 91 6.12 7.38 13.80
C ALA A 91 6.19 7.30 15.32
#